data_e74e20f674f2919a67550bac4be9126c
#
_entry.id   e74e20f674f2919a67550bac4be9126c
#
_cell.length_a   1.000
_cell.length_b   1.000
_cell.length_c   1.000
_cell.angle_alpha   90.00
_cell.angle_beta   90.00
_cell.angle_gamma   90.00
#
_symmetry.space_group_name_H-M   'P 1'
#
loop_
_entity.id
_entity.type
_entity.pdbx_description
1 polymer ?
#
loop_
_entity_poly.entity_id
_entity_poly.type
_entity_poly.pdbx_seq_one_letter_code
_entity_poly.pdbx_strand_id
1 'polypeptide(L)'
;SSLEEQLAQQKRDYAALQQSLDKSLLNTNSNNINISKLVDQINESNQYIRHLVEVKSKSDSLNMVLSNNLTRSLSREELKEVDVQVLKGVVYISLADNMLYKSGSYEINDRAAETLSKIAKIIMDYKDYDVLIEGNTDDVPVNPTSPLMKNIRNNWDLSALRASSVVQYLQNNYGVDPKRLTAGGRGEYNPITSNSTELGKQRNRRTQIIITPKLDQFMELIDKAPENGSAQQ
;
A
#
# COMPACT_ATOMS: atom_id res chain seq x y z
N SER A 1 8.30 -5.09 -3.76
CA SER A 1 7.97 -5.58 -2.44
C SER A 1 7.79 -7.11 -2.44
N SER A 2 7.14 -7.70 -1.42
CA SER A 2 7.06 -9.15 -1.21
C SER A 2 6.66 -9.96 -2.46
N LEU A 3 5.65 -9.53 -3.22
CA LEU A 3 5.20 -10.25 -4.42
C LEU A 3 6.22 -10.21 -5.57
N GLU A 4 6.88 -9.08 -5.75
CA GLU A 4 7.94 -8.94 -6.76
C GLU A 4 9.17 -9.78 -6.42
N GLU A 5 9.50 -9.86 -5.12
CA GLU A 5 10.58 -10.72 -4.62
C GLU A 5 10.23 -12.20 -4.80
N GLN A 6 8.98 -12.59 -4.51
CA GLN A 6 8.51 -13.96 -4.76
C GLN A 6 8.52 -14.32 -6.24
N LEU A 7 8.05 -13.41 -7.11
CA LEU A 7 8.10 -13.62 -8.56
C LEU A 7 9.55 -13.77 -9.06
N ALA A 8 10.46 -12.94 -8.56
CA ALA A 8 11.88 -13.03 -8.90
C ALA A 8 12.51 -14.32 -8.39
N GLN A 9 12.13 -14.77 -7.19
CA GLN A 9 12.59 -16.06 -6.64
C GLN A 9 12.07 -17.22 -7.48
N GLN A 10 10.78 -17.28 -7.79
CA GLN A 10 10.20 -18.33 -8.62
C GLN A 10 10.81 -18.41 -10.02
N LYS A 11 11.14 -17.26 -10.62
CA LYS A 11 11.86 -17.22 -11.90
C LYS A 11 13.26 -17.83 -11.81
N ARG A 12 13.99 -17.59 -10.72
CA ARG A 12 15.31 -18.21 -10.49
C ARG A 12 15.19 -19.72 -10.29
N ASP A 13 14.22 -20.14 -9.48
CA ASP A 13 13.97 -21.56 -9.22
C ASP A 13 13.59 -22.31 -10.51
N TYR A 14 12.76 -21.69 -11.35
CA TYR A 14 12.43 -22.22 -12.67
C TYR A 14 13.67 -22.35 -13.58
N ALA A 15 14.52 -21.33 -13.64
CA ALA A 15 15.75 -21.41 -14.44
C ALA A 15 16.71 -22.50 -13.94
N ALA A 16 16.82 -22.70 -12.61
CA ALA A 16 17.64 -23.77 -12.03
C ALA A 16 17.07 -25.16 -12.36
N LEU A 17 15.75 -25.34 -12.32
CA LEU A 17 15.08 -26.59 -12.73
C LEU A 17 15.28 -26.87 -14.22
N GLN A 18 15.17 -25.85 -15.07
CA GLN A 18 15.42 -25.99 -16.51
C GLN A 18 16.85 -26.46 -16.77
N GLN A 19 17.83 -25.84 -16.12
CA GLN A 19 19.24 -26.27 -16.24
C GLN A 19 19.49 -27.69 -15.73
N SER A 20 18.82 -28.09 -14.66
CA SER A 20 18.90 -29.46 -14.13
C SER A 20 18.30 -30.49 -15.10
N LEU A 21 17.19 -30.14 -15.76
CA LEU A 21 16.59 -30.97 -16.80
C LEU A 21 17.53 -31.13 -18.01
N ASP A 22 18.14 -30.04 -18.48
CA ASP A 22 19.07 -30.07 -19.61
C ASP A 22 20.28 -31.00 -19.33
N LYS A 23 20.85 -30.95 -18.10
CA LYS A 23 21.88 -31.87 -17.67
C LYS A 23 21.43 -33.32 -17.61
N SER A 24 20.19 -33.57 -17.19
CA SER A 24 19.60 -34.93 -17.12
C SER A 24 19.35 -35.52 -18.51
N LEU A 25 18.98 -34.68 -19.47
CA LEU A 25 18.82 -35.08 -20.88
C LEU A 25 20.15 -35.48 -21.54
N LEU A 26 21.26 -34.83 -21.14
CA LEU A 26 22.60 -35.19 -21.64
C LEU A 26 23.15 -36.48 -21.03
N ASN A 27 22.62 -36.90 -19.87
CA ASN A 27 23.04 -38.11 -19.16
C ASN A 27 22.07 -39.30 -19.39
N THR A 28 21.77 -39.61 -20.60
CA THR A 28 20.59 -40.33 -21.11
C THR A 28 20.45 -41.83 -20.71
N ASN A 29 21.13 -42.41 -19.77
CA ASN A 29 21.07 -43.86 -19.60
C ASN A 29 20.55 -44.42 -18.27
N SER A 30 20.00 -43.65 -17.35
CA SER A 30 19.49 -44.26 -16.12
C SER A 30 18.29 -43.66 -15.39
N ASN A 31 17.60 -42.61 -15.89
CA ASN A 31 16.58 -41.98 -15.03
C ASN A 31 15.34 -41.39 -15.74
N ASN A 32 14.59 -42.17 -16.49
CA ASN A 32 13.26 -41.76 -17.02
C ASN A 32 12.30 -41.27 -15.91
N ILE A 33 12.39 -41.86 -14.71
CA ILE A 33 11.57 -41.49 -13.55
C ILE A 33 11.91 -40.09 -13.03
N ASN A 34 13.19 -39.74 -12.96
CA ASN A 34 13.64 -38.44 -12.49
C ASN A 34 13.31 -37.30 -13.49
N ILE A 35 13.41 -37.61 -14.78
CA ILE A 35 13.04 -36.68 -15.86
C ILE A 35 11.56 -36.35 -15.77
N SER A 36 10.69 -37.36 -15.63
CA SER A 36 9.24 -37.13 -15.49
C SER A 36 8.95 -36.25 -14.27
N LYS A 37 9.53 -36.52 -13.12
CA LYS A 37 9.37 -35.73 -11.90
C LYS A 37 9.85 -34.26 -12.08
N LEU A 38 10.98 -34.06 -12.76
CA LEU A 38 11.48 -32.73 -13.07
C LEU A 38 10.57 -31.98 -14.04
N VAL A 39 10.02 -32.66 -15.04
CA VAL A 39 9.02 -32.05 -15.96
C VAL A 39 7.76 -31.64 -15.20
N ASP A 40 7.27 -32.48 -14.29
CA ASP A 40 6.10 -32.15 -13.46
C ASP A 40 6.38 -30.92 -12.57
N GLN A 41 7.54 -30.86 -11.92
CA GLN A 41 7.96 -29.72 -11.12
C GLN A 41 8.09 -28.43 -11.95
N ILE A 42 8.61 -28.52 -13.17
CA ILE A 42 8.68 -27.38 -14.09
C ILE A 42 7.27 -26.92 -14.47
N ASN A 43 6.35 -27.85 -14.75
CA ASN A 43 4.98 -27.50 -15.10
C ASN A 43 4.24 -26.83 -13.94
N GLU A 44 4.39 -27.35 -12.72
CA GLU A 44 3.84 -26.73 -11.50
C GLU A 44 4.41 -25.32 -11.28
N SER A 45 5.73 -25.16 -11.38
CA SER A 45 6.39 -23.86 -11.26
C SER A 45 5.91 -22.87 -12.33
N ASN A 46 5.72 -23.33 -13.57
CA ASN A 46 5.18 -22.52 -14.65
C ASN A 46 3.74 -22.05 -14.37
N GLN A 47 2.91 -22.95 -13.88
CA GLN A 47 1.52 -22.61 -13.52
C GLN A 47 1.51 -21.56 -12.40
N TYR A 48 2.35 -21.74 -11.38
CA TYR A 48 2.49 -20.78 -10.29
C TYR A 48 2.99 -19.41 -10.77
N ILE A 49 4.03 -19.38 -11.60
CA ILE A 49 4.53 -18.14 -12.21
C ILE A 49 3.45 -17.43 -13.01
N ARG A 50 2.68 -18.14 -13.85
CA ARG A 50 1.57 -17.56 -14.62
C ARG A 50 0.52 -16.96 -13.69
N HIS A 51 0.17 -17.66 -12.62
CA HIS A 51 -0.79 -17.17 -11.64
C HIS A 51 -0.29 -15.88 -10.94
N LEU A 52 0.98 -15.84 -10.51
CA LEU A 52 1.58 -14.64 -9.92
C LEU A 52 1.59 -13.45 -10.89
N VAL A 53 1.93 -13.69 -12.16
CA VAL A 53 1.93 -12.66 -13.20
C VAL A 53 0.52 -12.12 -13.43
N GLU A 54 -0.49 -12.99 -13.50
CA GLU A 54 -1.89 -12.59 -13.68
C GLU A 54 -2.39 -11.74 -12.51
N VAL A 55 -2.15 -12.18 -11.27
CA VAL A 55 -2.54 -11.44 -10.06
C VAL A 55 -1.85 -10.09 -9.99
N LYS A 56 -0.54 -10.04 -10.27
CA LYS A 56 0.21 -8.78 -10.31
C LYS A 56 -0.34 -7.85 -11.38
N SER A 57 -0.57 -8.33 -12.61
CA SER A 57 -1.10 -7.53 -13.70
C SER A 57 -2.51 -6.99 -13.38
N LYS A 58 -3.36 -7.81 -12.77
CA LYS A 58 -4.70 -7.39 -12.33
C LYS A 58 -4.63 -6.33 -11.25
N SER A 59 -3.75 -6.49 -10.25
CA SER A 59 -3.54 -5.51 -9.19
C SER A 59 -3.01 -4.19 -9.75
N ASP A 60 -2.01 -4.23 -10.62
CA ASP A 60 -1.44 -3.03 -11.25
C ASP A 60 -2.49 -2.28 -12.08
N SER A 61 -3.31 -3.00 -12.86
CA SER A 61 -4.41 -2.42 -13.64
C SER A 61 -5.46 -1.78 -12.76
N LEU A 62 -5.88 -2.44 -11.68
CA LEU A 62 -6.85 -1.89 -10.73
C LEU A 62 -6.32 -0.62 -10.05
N ASN A 63 -5.06 -0.61 -9.63
CA ASN A 63 -4.43 0.55 -9.01
C ASN A 63 -4.34 1.75 -9.97
N MET A 64 -4.05 1.50 -11.26
CA MET A 64 -4.07 2.55 -12.29
C MET A 64 -5.48 3.10 -12.50
N VAL A 65 -6.48 2.24 -12.59
CA VAL A 65 -7.89 2.66 -12.76
C VAL A 65 -8.34 3.46 -11.54
N LEU A 66 -8.04 3.00 -10.32
CA LEU A 66 -8.34 3.68 -9.07
C LEU A 66 -7.71 5.09 -9.03
N SER A 67 -6.42 5.17 -9.30
CA SER A 67 -5.67 6.44 -9.33
C SER A 67 -6.23 7.40 -10.39
N ASN A 68 -6.51 6.91 -11.60
CA ASN A 68 -7.07 7.72 -12.68
C ASN A 68 -8.48 8.20 -12.36
N ASN A 69 -9.34 7.34 -11.80
CA ASN A 69 -10.71 7.70 -11.43
C ASN A 69 -10.70 8.78 -10.34
N LEU A 70 -9.85 8.63 -9.33
CA LEU A 70 -9.70 9.64 -8.30
C LEU A 70 -9.20 10.97 -8.88
N THR A 71 -8.08 10.95 -9.61
CA THR A 71 -7.48 12.17 -10.20
C THR A 71 -8.47 12.91 -11.10
N ARG A 72 -9.28 12.19 -11.89
CA ARG A 72 -10.33 12.80 -12.72
C ARG A 72 -11.49 13.36 -11.93
N SER A 73 -11.78 12.86 -10.75
CA SER A 73 -12.84 13.35 -9.88
C SER A 73 -12.48 14.62 -9.13
N LEU A 74 -11.18 14.92 -9.00
CA LEU A 74 -10.67 16.08 -8.29
C LEU A 74 -10.68 17.33 -9.18
N SER A 75 -11.06 18.47 -8.60
CA SER A 75 -10.96 19.77 -9.23
C SER A 75 -9.50 20.23 -9.36
N ARG A 76 -9.25 21.28 -10.15
CA ARG A 76 -7.91 21.87 -10.28
C ARG A 76 -7.38 22.43 -8.96
N GLU A 77 -8.26 22.96 -8.13
CA GLU A 77 -7.95 23.49 -6.81
C GLU A 77 -7.53 22.36 -5.87
N GLU A 78 -8.30 21.27 -5.85
CA GLU A 78 -7.98 20.09 -5.04
C GLU A 78 -6.65 19.45 -5.46
N LEU A 79 -6.34 19.37 -6.75
CA LEU A 79 -5.07 18.83 -7.27
C LEU A 79 -3.82 19.62 -6.85
N LYS A 80 -3.97 20.81 -6.28
CA LYS A 80 -2.84 21.56 -5.68
C LYS A 80 -2.52 21.07 -4.26
N GLU A 81 -3.48 20.45 -3.58
CA GLU A 81 -3.42 20.04 -2.19
C GLU A 81 -3.53 18.51 -2.02
N VAL A 82 -3.83 17.79 -3.11
CA VAL A 82 -3.95 16.32 -3.17
C VAL A 82 -2.99 15.77 -4.21
N ASP A 83 -2.11 14.87 -3.78
CA ASP A 83 -1.20 14.13 -4.67
C ASP A 83 -1.55 12.65 -4.65
N VAL A 84 -1.71 12.04 -5.83
CA VAL A 84 -2.07 10.63 -5.99
C VAL A 84 -0.95 9.90 -6.72
N GLN A 85 -0.34 8.94 -6.04
CA GLN A 85 0.76 8.14 -6.59
C GLN A 85 0.48 6.66 -6.46
N VAL A 86 0.94 5.89 -7.46
CA VAL A 86 0.96 4.43 -7.40
C VAL A 86 2.41 3.96 -7.32
N LEU A 87 2.78 3.39 -6.19
CA LEU A 87 4.13 2.90 -5.93
C LEU A 87 4.07 1.45 -5.47
N LYS A 88 4.75 0.56 -6.19
CA LYS A 88 4.89 -0.87 -5.83
C LYS A 88 3.56 -1.58 -5.53
N GLY A 89 2.53 -1.30 -6.32
CA GLY A 89 1.21 -1.93 -6.17
C GLY A 89 0.36 -1.36 -5.03
N VAL A 90 0.73 -0.21 -4.47
CA VAL A 90 0.01 0.51 -3.40
C VAL A 90 -0.35 1.89 -3.90
N VAL A 91 -1.57 2.34 -3.63
CA VAL A 91 -2.02 3.69 -3.95
C VAL A 91 -1.85 4.59 -2.74
N TYR A 92 -1.12 5.69 -2.93
CA TYR A 92 -0.87 6.73 -1.94
C TYR A 92 -1.63 7.98 -2.34
N ILE A 93 -2.50 8.47 -1.46
CA ILE A 93 -3.22 9.73 -1.60
C ILE A 93 -2.71 10.66 -0.50
N SER A 94 -1.90 11.62 -0.86
CA SER A 94 -1.32 12.59 0.08
C SER A 94 -2.18 13.86 0.09
N LEU A 95 -2.63 14.25 1.26
CA LEU A 95 -3.53 15.38 1.50
C LEU A 95 -2.81 16.42 2.36
N ALA A 96 -2.79 17.67 1.91
CA ALA A 96 -2.18 18.75 2.66
C ALA A 96 -2.93 19.03 3.97
N ASP A 97 -2.18 19.33 5.03
CA ASP A 97 -2.70 19.56 6.38
C ASP A 97 -3.74 20.69 6.43
N ASN A 98 -3.45 21.81 5.79
CA ASN A 98 -4.32 23.00 5.74
C ASN A 98 -5.64 22.76 4.97
N MET A 99 -5.69 21.75 4.11
CA MET A 99 -6.93 21.32 3.46
C MET A 99 -7.78 20.48 4.40
N LEU A 100 -7.15 19.55 5.13
CA LEU A 100 -7.86 18.57 5.95
C LEU A 100 -8.33 19.11 7.28
N TYR A 101 -7.49 19.89 7.97
CA TYR A 101 -7.73 20.27 9.36
C TYR A 101 -7.88 21.77 9.55
N LYS A 102 -8.62 22.13 10.61
CA LYS A 102 -8.63 23.50 11.12
C LYS A 102 -7.25 23.84 11.67
N SER A 103 -6.87 25.10 11.53
CA SER A 103 -5.53 25.58 11.97
C SER A 103 -5.26 25.21 13.42
N GLY A 104 -4.10 24.59 13.66
CA GLY A 104 -3.68 24.16 15.00
C GLY A 104 -4.59 23.13 15.65
N SER A 105 -5.25 22.26 14.85
CA SER A 105 -6.21 21.28 15.33
C SER A 105 -6.03 19.93 14.63
N TYR A 106 -6.73 18.93 15.12
CA TYR A 106 -6.98 17.63 14.48
C TYR A 106 -8.43 17.50 13.99
N GLU A 107 -9.26 18.53 14.17
CA GLU A 107 -10.64 18.53 13.67
C GLU A 107 -10.68 18.74 12.17
N ILE A 108 -11.51 17.95 11.50
CA ILE A 108 -11.69 18.03 10.05
C ILE A 108 -12.29 19.39 9.66
N ASN A 109 -11.71 20.01 8.65
CA ASN A 109 -12.19 21.24 8.05
C ASN A 109 -13.38 20.95 7.12
N ASP A 110 -14.37 21.83 7.10
CA ASP A 110 -15.54 21.71 6.22
C ASP A 110 -15.14 21.64 4.72
N ARG A 111 -14.07 22.30 4.34
CA ARG A 111 -13.50 22.22 2.98
C ARG A 111 -13.05 20.82 2.58
N ALA A 112 -12.67 19.99 3.54
CA ALA A 112 -12.23 18.63 3.28
C ALA A 112 -13.38 17.67 2.90
N ALA A 113 -14.63 18.04 3.23
CA ALA A 113 -15.79 17.17 3.07
C ALA A 113 -15.96 16.67 1.62
N GLU A 114 -15.84 17.57 0.64
CA GLU A 114 -16.00 17.21 -0.77
C GLU A 114 -14.92 16.23 -1.24
N THR A 115 -13.66 16.54 -0.96
CA THR A 115 -12.52 15.69 -1.33
C THR A 115 -12.58 14.33 -0.62
N LEU A 116 -12.90 14.31 0.68
CA LEU A 116 -13.05 13.07 1.44
C LEU A 116 -14.26 12.23 0.94
N SER A 117 -15.34 12.87 0.45
CA SER A 117 -16.45 12.18 -0.20
C SER A 117 -16.02 11.41 -1.45
N LYS A 118 -15.21 12.05 -2.31
CA LYS A 118 -14.69 11.44 -3.53
C LYS A 118 -13.77 10.26 -3.20
N ILE A 119 -12.90 10.42 -2.21
CA ILE A 119 -12.00 9.36 -1.74
C ILE A 119 -12.80 8.21 -1.11
N ALA A 120 -13.79 8.51 -0.27
CA ALA A 120 -14.66 7.50 0.35
C ALA A 120 -15.38 6.65 -0.70
N LYS A 121 -15.91 7.28 -1.76
CA LYS A 121 -16.54 6.56 -2.87
C LYS A 121 -15.60 5.56 -3.52
N ILE A 122 -14.37 5.99 -3.81
CA ILE A 122 -13.35 5.11 -4.36
C ILE A 122 -13.05 3.94 -3.39
N ILE A 123 -12.86 4.22 -2.10
CA ILE A 123 -12.61 3.18 -1.08
C ILE A 123 -13.77 2.16 -1.03
N MET A 124 -15.02 2.62 -1.17
CA MET A 124 -16.20 1.74 -1.16
C MET A 124 -16.33 0.91 -2.44
N ASP A 125 -15.91 1.44 -3.58
CA ASP A 125 -15.94 0.71 -4.85
C ASP A 125 -14.89 -0.43 -4.87
N TYR A 126 -13.79 -0.29 -4.13
CA TYR A 126 -12.68 -1.25 -4.06
C TYR A 126 -12.66 -2.00 -2.70
N LYS A 127 -13.60 -2.96 -2.53
CA LYS A 127 -13.83 -3.66 -1.24
C LYS A 127 -12.69 -4.60 -0.80
N ASP A 128 -11.87 -5.05 -1.74
CA ASP A 128 -10.77 -6.00 -1.49
C ASP A 128 -9.46 -5.33 -1.09
N TYR A 129 -9.54 -4.07 -0.65
CA TYR A 129 -8.40 -3.30 -0.20
C TYR A 129 -8.58 -2.84 1.24
N ASP A 130 -7.48 -2.84 1.99
CA ASP A 130 -7.38 -2.20 3.30
C ASP A 130 -6.89 -0.76 3.14
N VAL A 131 -7.23 0.08 4.10
CA VAL A 131 -6.95 1.51 4.06
C VAL A 131 -6.25 1.91 5.36
N LEU A 132 -4.99 2.30 5.23
CA LEU A 132 -4.22 2.91 6.31
C LEU A 132 -4.24 4.43 6.14
N ILE A 133 -4.71 5.14 7.13
CA ILE A 133 -4.60 6.60 7.22
C ILE A 133 -3.39 6.92 8.09
N GLU A 134 -2.40 7.60 7.53
CA GLU A 134 -1.15 7.92 8.18
C GLU A 134 -0.96 9.43 8.30
N GLY A 135 -0.88 9.92 9.54
CA GLY A 135 -0.59 11.33 9.83
C GLY A 135 0.91 11.58 9.91
N ASN A 136 1.36 12.71 9.35
CA ASN A 136 2.74 13.17 9.38
C ASN A 136 2.79 14.65 9.77
N THR A 137 3.81 15.04 10.53
CA THR A 137 4.06 16.43 10.92
C THR A 137 5.38 16.94 10.34
N ASP A 138 5.65 18.21 10.50
CA ASP A 138 7.00 18.76 10.42
C ASP A 138 7.74 18.55 11.77
N ASP A 139 8.94 19.11 11.89
CA ASP A 139 9.80 19.03 13.08
C ASP A 139 9.48 20.09 14.16
N VAL A 140 8.46 20.91 13.97
CA VAL A 140 8.07 21.91 14.97
C VAL A 140 7.37 21.20 16.14
N PRO A 141 7.85 21.37 17.39
CA PRO A 141 7.20 20.79 18.54
C PRO A 141 5.76 21.30 18.72
N VAL A 142 4.87 20.39 19.14
CA VAL A 142 3.50 20.77 19.48
C VAL A 142 3.50 21.79 20.62
N ASN A 143 2.73 22.87 20.47
CA ASN A 143 2.55 23.86 21.52
C ASN A 143 1.39 23.48 22.45
N PRO A 144 1.65 22.93 23.66
CA PRO A 144 0.61 22.45 24.58
C PRO A 144 -0.19 23.59 25.26
N THR A 145 0.21 24.85 25.07
CA THR A 145 -0.52 26.00 25.64
C THR A 145 -1.78 26.35 24.86
N SER A 146 -1.93 25.84 23.63
CA SER A 146 -3.17 25.97 22.85
C SER A 146 -4.28 25.16 23.52
N PRO A 147 -5.46 25.73 23.76
CA PRO A 147 -6.59 24.99 24.34
C PRO A 147 -6.96 23.73 23.55
N LEU A 148 -6.83 23.77 22.22
CA LEU A 148 -7.11 22.64 21.33
C LEU A 148 -6.05 21.54 21.42
N MET A 149 -4.84 21.86 21.90
CA MET A 149 -3.69 20.96 21.99
C MET A 149 -3.37 20.52 23.43
N LYS A 150 -4.20 20.88 24.41
CA LYS A 150 -3.93 20.67 25.85
C LYS A 150 -3.57 19.25 26.24
N ASN A 151 -4.13 18.25 25.52
CA ASN A 151 -3.90 16.84 25.80
C ASN A 151 -2.94 16.16 24.81
N ILE A 152 -2.30 16.93 23.91
CA ILE A 152 -1.37 16.45 22.91
C ILE A 152 0.05 16.73 23.38
N ARG A 153 0.81 15.68 23.64
CA ARG A 153 2.14 15.76 24.26
C ARG A 153 3.25 16.08 23.25
N ASN A 154 3.11 15.56 22.03
CA ASN A 154 4.16 15.62 21.00
C ASN A 154 3.58 15.36 19.58
N ASN A 155 4.46 15.35 18.59
CA ASN A 155 4.10 15.11 17.19
C ASN A 155 3.57 13.68 16.91
N TRP A 156 3.92 12.68 17.72
CA TRP A 156 3.31 11.35 17.65
C TRP A 156 1.83 11.39 17.97
N ASP A 157 1.47 12.02 19.09
CA ASP A 157 0.07 12.16 19.50
C ASP A 157 -0.74 12.95 18.46
N LEU A 158 -0.20 14.07 17.97
CA LEU A 158 -0.86 14.91 16.97
C LEU A 158 -1.14 14.16 15.68
N SER A 159 -0.11 13.50 15.14
CA SER A 159 -0.23 12.76 13.88
C SER A 159 -1.20 11.59 13.99
N ALA A 160 -1.20 10.86 15.10
CA ALA A 160 -2.13 9.77 15.34
C ALA A 160 -3.58 10.25 15.50
N LEU A 161 -3.81 11.34 16.22
CA LEU A 161 -5.15 11.94 16.39
C LEU A 161 -5.69 12.47 15.07
N ARG A 162 -4.87 13.11 14.24
CA ARG A 162 -5.24 13.57 12.92
C ARG A 162 -5.66 12.42 12.01
N ALA A 163 -4.88 11.34 11.99
CA ALA A 163 -5.25 10.13 11.25
C ALA A 163 -6.57 9.53 11.76
N SER A 164 -6.76 9.46 13.08
CA SER A 164 -7.99 8.98 13.71
C SER A 164 -9.21 9.83 13.34
N SER A 165 -9.06 11.16 13.25
CA SER A 165 -10.14 12.06 12.82
C SER A 165 -10.60 11.77 11.39
N VAL A 166 -9.68 11.48 10.47
CA VAL A 166 -10.02 11.09 9.10
C VAL A 166 -10.71 9.73 9.06
N VAL A 167 -10.21 8.73 9.82
CA VAL A 167 -10.87 7.42 9.95
C VAL A 167 -12.31 7.57 10.41
N GLN A 168 -12.53 8.30 11.51
CA GLN A 168 -13.86 8.54 12.05
C GLN A 168 -14.76 9.29 11.06
N TYR A 169 -14.20 10.24 10.34
CA TYR A 169 -14.94 11.02 9.35
C TYR A 169 -15.40 10.15 8.17
N LEU A 170 -14.52 9.28 7.64
CA LEU A 170 -14.84 8.32 6.58
C LEU A 170 -15.90 7.31 7.04
N GLN A 171 -15.77 6.79 8.26
CA GLN A 171 -16.74 5.85 8.85
C GLN A 171 -18.11 6.50 9.06
N ASN A 172 -18.15 7.64 9.76
CA ASN A 172 -19.39 8.22 10.26
C ASN A 172 -20.19 8.96 9.19
N ASN A 173 -19.49 9.61 8.24
CA ASN A 173 -20.16 10.44 7.22
C ASN A 173 -20.38 9.68 5.90
N TYR A 174 -19.57 8.68 5.60
CA TYR A 174 -19.66 7.96 4.32
C TYR A 174 -19.87 6.46 4.45
N GLY A 175 -19.91 5.92 5.67
CA GLY A 175 -20.20 4.50 5.92
C GLY A 175 -19.10 3.55 5.45
N VAL A 176 -17.85 4.00 5.38
CA VAL A 176 -16.73 3.11 5.07
C VAL A 176 -16.58 2.08 6.19
N ASP A 177 -16.46 0.80 5.83
CA ASP A 177 -16.36 -0.31 6.79
C ASP A 177 -15.14 -0.11 7.71
N PRO A 178 -15.35 0.05 9.04
CA PRO A 178 -14.26 0.28 9.98
C PRO A 178 -13.27 -0.88 10.09
N LYS A 179 -13.66 -2.10 9.71
CA LYS A 179 -12.75 -3.26 9.68
C LYS A 179 -11.60 -3.11 8.68
N ARG A 180 -11.79 -2.24 7.69
CA ARG A 180 -10.81 -1.95 6.65
C ARG A 180 -9.95 -0.73 6.97
N LEU A 181 -10.29 0.03 8.01
CA LEU A 181 -9.66 1.30 8.33
C LEU A 181 -8.65 1.16 9.47
N THR A 182 -7.47 1.68 9.26
CA THR A 182 -6.43 1.78 10.30
C THR A 182 -5.93 3.22 10.38
N ALA A 183 -5.78 3.75 11.59
CA ALA A 183 -5.15 5.05 11.83
C ALA A 183 -3.75 4.86 12.39
N GLY A 184 -2.77 5.57 11.83
CA GLY A 184 -1.38 5.56 12.28
C GLY A 184 -0.77 6.95 12.34
N GLY A 185 0.13 7.18 13.29
CA GLY A 185 0.91 8.42 13.38
C GLY A 185 2.38 8.14 13.12
N ARG A 186 3.04 9.02 12.36
CA ARG A 186 4.48 8.98 12.09
C ARG A 186 5.26 10.11 12.77
N GLY A 187 4.55 11.05 13.38
CA GLY A 187 5.19 12.26 13.90
C GLY A 187 5.97 12.99 12.83
N GLU A 188 7.16 13.47 13.19
CA GLU A 188 8.10 14.19 12.33
C GLU A 188 9.10 13.28 11.59
N TYR A 189 9.03 11.95 11.82
CA TYR A 189 10.08 11.00 11.43
C TYR A 189 9.93 10.42 10.03
N ASN A 190 8.99 10.93 9.24
CA ASN A 190 8.80 10.53 7.85
C ASN A 190 8.75 11.75 6.90
N PRO A 191 9.78 12.63 6.91
CA PRO A 191 9.80 13.81 6.05
C PRO A 191 9.97 13.41 4.58
N ILE A 192 9.23 14.06 3.69
CA ILE A 192 9.39 13.93 2.22
C ILE A 192 10.28 15.04 1.64
N THR A 193 10.58 16.06 2.44
CA THR A 193 11.46 17.16 2.07
C THR A 193 12.11 17.74 3.32
N SER A 194 13.09 18.64 3.14
CA SER A 194 13.77 19.27 4.27
C SER A 194 12.85 20.18 5.08
N ASN A 195 12.92 20.09 6.41
CA ASN A 195 12.26 21.00 7.35
C ASN A 195 12.95 22.38 7.49
N SER A 196 14.03 22.64 6.76
CA SER A 196 14.76 23.92 6.84
C SER A 196 14.01 25.10 6.22
N THR A 197 12.96 24.86 5.45
CA THR A 197 12.14 25.90 4.81
C THR A 197 10.67 25.76 5.18
N GLU A 198 9.93 26.86 5.20
CA GLU A 198 8.48 26.82 5.46
C GLU A 198 7.72 25.98 4.42
N LEU A 199 8.12 26.06 3.14
CA LEU A 199 7.54 25.25 2.09
C LEU A 199 7.81 23.76 2.34
N GLY A 200 9.01 23.40 2.80
CA GLY A 200 9.35 22.03 3.16
C GLY A 200 8.51 21.52 4.34
N LYS A 201 8.41 22.30 5.41
CA LYS A 201 7.55 22.00 6.55
C LYS A 201 6.10 21.79 6.14
N GLN A 202 5.56 22.69 5.31
CA GLN A 202 4.20 22.59 4.80
C GLN A 202 3.96 21.28 4.05
N ARG A 203 4.91 20.82 3.23
CA ARG A 203 4.83 19.55 2.52
C ARG A 203 4.93 18.33 3.46
N ASN A 204 5.70 18.45 4.52
CA ASN A 204 5.84 17.39 5.52
C ASN A 204 4.57 17.24 6.36
N ARG A 205 3.87 18.34 6.66
CA ARG A 205 2.54 18.33 7.30
C ARG A 205 1.51 17.81 6.32
N ARG A 206 1.29 16.50 6.32
CA ARG A 206 0.38 15.81 5.43
C ARG A 206 -0.29 14.62 6.10
N THR A 207 -1.43 14.23 5.58
CA THR A 207 -2.05 12.94 5.88
C THR A 207 -2.08 12.11 4.60
N GLN A 208 -1.62 10.88 4.68
CA GLN A 208 -1.63 9.94 3.57
C GLN A 208 -2.73 8.90 3.77
N ILE A 209 -3.55 8.70 2.76
CA ILE A 209 -4.49 7.58 2.68
C ILE A 209 -3.82 6.55 1.79
N ILE A 210 -3.48 5.40 2.38
CA ILE A 210 -2.71 4.33 1.74
C ILE A 210 -3.65 3.16 1.51
N ILE A 211 -3.90 2.83 0.24
CA ILE A 211 -4.83 1.77 -0.16
C ILE A 211 -4.01 0.58 -0.63
N THR A 212 -4.10 -0.53 0.12
CA THR A 212 -3.33 -1.76 -0.11
C THR A 212 -4.26 -2.94 -0.34
N PRO A 213 -3.92 -3.88 -1.25
CA PRO A 213 -4.63 -5.15 -1.33
C PRO A 213 -4.61 -5.87 0.02
N LYS A 214 -5.68 -6.59 0.36
CA LYS A 214 -5.76 -7.35 1.60
C LYS A 214 -4.68 -8.42 1.67
N LEU A 215 -4.07 -8.56 2.85
CA LEU A 215 -2.97 -9.50 3.08
C LEU A 215 -3.39 -10.96 2.81
N ASP A 216 -4.63 -11.31 3.10
CA ASP A 216 -5.16 -12.67 2.88
C ASP A 216 -5.01 -13.13 1.43
N GLN A 217 -5.18 -12.23 0.46
CA GLN A 217 -4.97 -12.53 -0.96
C GLN A 217 -3.50 -12.88 -1.28
N PHE A 218 -2.55 -12.26 -0.57
CA PHE A 218 -1.12 -12.59 -0.70
C PHE A 218 -0.78 -13.92 -0.05
N MET A 219 -1.38 -14.21 1.12
CA MET A 219 -1.16 -15.48 1.82
C MET A 219 -1.69 -16.65 1.01
N GLU A 220 -2.87 -16.55 0.41
CA GLU A 220 -3.40 -17.58 -0.51
C GLU A 220 -2.49 -17.87 -1.71
N LEU A 221 -1.73 -16.87 -2.16
CA LEU A 221 -0.75 -17.04 -3.24
C LEU A 221 0.49 -17.78 -2.77
N ILE A 222 0.93 -17.53 -1.53
CA ILE A 222 2.06 -18.22 -0.91
C ILE A 222 1.72 -19.69 -0.66
N ASP A 223 0.53 -19.96 -0.15
CA ASP A 223 0.06 -21.32 0.15
C ASP A 223 -0.12 -22.19 -1.11
N LYS A 224 -0.29 -21.57 -2.28
CA LYS A 224 -0.33 -22.25 -3.58
C LYS A 224 1.03 -22.43 -4.23
N ALA A 225 2.11 -21.98 -3.58
CA ALA A 225 3.47 -22.22 -4.08
C ALA A 225 3.77 -23.73 -4.09
N PRO A 226 4.38 -24.27 -5.18
CA PRO A 226 4.83 -25.65 -5.18
C PRO A 226 5.81 -25.84 -4.01
N GLU A 227 5.61 -26.87 -3.21
CA GLU A 227 6.59 -27.27 -2.21
C GLU A 227 7.89 -27.62 -2.94
N ASN A 228 8.88 -26.75 -2.82
CA ASN A 228 10.24 -27.08 -3.29
C ASN A 228 10.67 -28.31 -2.50
N GLY A 229 10.69 -29.45 -3.19
CA GLY A 229 11.08 -30.72 -2.58
C GLY A 229 12.34 -30.50 -1.77
N SER A 230 12.19 -30.55 -0.46
CA SER A 230 13.31 -30.60 0.46
C SER A 230 14.24 -31.69 -0.08
N ALA A 231 15.41 -31.27 -0.51
CA ALA A 231 16.50 -32.18 -0.84
C ALA A 231 16.67 -33.11 0.36
N GLN A 232 16.13 -34.32 0.26
CA GLN A 232 16.51 -35.38 1.18
C GLN A 232 17.94 -35.73 0.85
N GLN A 233 18.75 -35.61 1.84
CA GLN A 233 20.16 -36.02 1.92
C GLN A 233 20.36 -37.49 1.50
#